data_74ab0cc36004ff894fbc778f5d72083e
#
_entry.id   74ab0cc36004ff894fbc778f5d72083e
#
_cell.length_a   1.000
_cell.length_b   1.000
_cell.length_c   1.000
_cell.angle_alpha   90.00
_cell.angle_beta   90.00
_cell.angle_gamma   90.00
#
_symmetry.space_group_name_H-M   'P 1'
#
loop_
_entity.id
_entity.type
_entity.pdbx_description
1 polymer ?
#
loop_
_entity_poly.entity_id
_entity_poly.type
_entity_poly.pdbx_seq_one_letter_code
_entity_poly.pdbx_strand_id
1 'polypeptide(L)'
;LSEQPGCDFGMHVIPYCHQRGDKIMAYNYQGYWKDVGTLSAYWEANMELIDIIPEFNLYEEFWRIYTKTDVIPPQYFSADSKVNACIVGDGTEVYGEISNSVIGAGVVIEEGAVVTNSIIMNNTVIKKGAKIEKSIIAESVEVGENAELGVFEEAENKYKPKVYSGGLVTIGEGSVIPANVKIGKNVAIVGKTTAEDYPDGILASGESIIR
;
A
#
# COMPACT_ATOMS: atom_id res chain seq x y z
N LEU A 1 -25.13 15.61 19.11
CA LEU A 1 -24.88 14.58 18.07
C LEU A 1 -26.01 13.54 17.98
N SER A 2 -26.68 13.21 19.08
CA SER A 2 -27.80 12.24 19.09
C SER A 2 -29.05 12.68 18.30
N GLU A 3 -29.16 13.93 17.95
CA GLU A 3 -30.29 14.54 17.22
C GLU A 3 -29.98 14.78 15.75
N GLN A 4 -28.78 14.42 15.29
CA GLN A 4 -28.33 14.65 13.92
C GLN A 4 -28.37 13.34 13.10
N PRO A 5 -28.86 13.36 11.87
CA PRO A 5 -28.89 12.20 10.98
C PRO A 5 -27.51 11.81 10.40
N GLY A 6 -26.42 12.42 10.85
CA GLY A 6 -25.07 12.15 10.37
C GLY A 6 -23.99 12.53 11.38
N CYS A 7 -22.82 11.91 11.26
CA CYS A 7 -21.69 12.09 12.19
C CYS A 7 -20.40 12.62 11.52
N ASP A 8 -20.42 12.91 10.23
CA ASP A 8 -19.29 13.50 9.52
C ASP A 8 -19.08 14.97 9.96
N PHE A 9 -17.85 15.30 10.34
CA PHE A 9 -17.56 16.66 10.84
C PHE A 9 -17.74 17.74 9.78
N GLY A 10 -17.29 17.52 8.56
CA GLY A 10 -17.35 18.49 7.47
C GLY A 10 -18.75 18.65 6.91
N MET A 11 -19.44 17.52 6.67
CA MET A 11 -20.76 17.54 6.03
C MET A 11 -21.93 17.74 6.99
N HIS A 12 -21.80 17.35 8.25
CA HIS A 12 -22.94 17.36 9.20
C HIS A 12 -22.69 18.25 10.43
N VAL A 13 -21.61 18.00 11.18
CA VAL A 13 -21.43 18.62 12.51
C VAL A 13 -21.14 20.12 12.39
N ILE A 14 -20.17 20.53 11.58
CA ILE A 14 -19.82 21.94 11.42
C ILE A 14 -20.96 22.76 10.82
N PRO A 15 -21.62 22.33 9.72
CA PRO A 15 -22.79 23.03 9.19
C PRO A 15 -23.94 23.17 10.21
N TYR A 16 -24.21 22.13 10.99
CA TYR A 16 -25.24 22.18 12.03
C TYR A 16 -24.93 23.18 13.11
N CYS A 17 -23.71 23.16 13.66
CA CYS A 17 -23.27 24.14 14.66
C CYS A 17 -23.35 25.58 14.12
N HIS A 18 -22.99 25.77 12.86
CA HIS A 18 -23.09 27.08 12.19
C HIS A 18 -24.56 27.55 12.08
N GLN A 19 -25.46 26.66 11.65
CA GLN A 19 -26.90 26.97 11.56
C GLN A 19 -27.53 27.28 12.90
N ARG A 20 -27.07 26.63 13.97
CA ARG A 20 -27.52 26.87 15.35
C ARG A 20 -27.01 28.18 15.94
N GLY A 21 -26.04 28.82 15.28
CA GLY A 21 -25.41 30.07 15.76
C GLY A 21 -24.34 29.85 16.81
N ASP A 22 -23.78 28.62 16.89
CA ASP A 22 -22.69 28.31 17.80
C ASP A 22 -21.42 29.10 17.40
N LYS A 23 -20.60 29.43 18.38
CA LYS A 23 -19.32 30.10 18.14
C LYS A 23 -18.32 29.08 17.59
N ILE A 24 -18.06 29.16 16.28
CA ILE A 24 -17.08 28.34 15.59
C ILE A 24 -15.83 29.18 15.33
N MET A 25 -14.66 28.65 15.65
CA MET A 25 -13.37 29.30 15.38
C MET A 25 -12.47 28.37 14.57
N ALA A 26 -11.79 28.92 13.57
CA ALA A 26 -10.75 28.21 12.84
C ALA A 26 -9.41 28.37 13.57
N TYR A 27 -8.70 27.27 13.74
CA TYR A 27 -7.32 27.25 14.20
C TYR A 27 -6.42 26.88 13.02
N ASN A 28 -5.48 27.76 12.68
CA ASN A 28 -4.53 27.50 11.60
C ASN A 28 -3.36 26.68 12.16
N TYR A 29 -3.39 25.37 11.91
CA TYR A 29 -2.33 24.45 12.32
C TYR A 29 -1.08 24.63 11.45
N GLN A 30 0.09 24.74 12.10
CA GLN A 30 1.39 24.90 11.47
C GLN A 30 2.21 23.61 11.70
N GLY A 31 1.93 22.55 11.00
CA GLY A 31 2.62 21.27 11.14
C GLY A 31 2.26 20.35 9.99
N TYR A 32 2.87 19.16 9.96
CA TYR A 32 2.53 18.14 8.98
C TYR A 32 1.08 17.68 9.17
N TRP A 33 0.31 17.73 8.11
CA TRP A 33 -1.03 17.17 8.04
C TRP A 33 -1.27 16.65 6.62
N LYS A 34 -1.68 15.41 6.49
CA LYS A 34 -2.01 14.80 5.19
C LYS A 34 -3.29 13.99 5.29
N ASP A 35 -4.22 14.24 4.39
CA ASP A 35 -5.42 13.44 4.21
C ASP A 35 -5.08 12.19 3.39
N VAL A 36 -5.24 11.02 3.99
CA VAL A 36 -5.01 9.72 3.35
C VAL A 36 -6.31 9.05 2.89
N GLY A 37 -7.30 9.84 2.51
CA GLY A 37 -8.62 9.40 2.09
C GLY A 37 -8.67 8.65 0.73
N THR A 38 -7.58 8.57 0.00
CA THR A 38 -7.46 7.82 -1.27
C THR A 38 -6.25 6.89 -1.26
N LEU A 39 -6.25 5.86 -2.10
CA LEU A 39 -5.10 4.95 -2.24
C LEU A 39 -3.84 5.67 -2.72
N SER A 40 -3.98 6.65 -3.61
CA SER A 40 -2.86 7.46 -4.07
C SER A 40 -2.27 8.30 -2.94
N ALA A 41 -3.11 8.98 -2.13
CA ALA A 41 -2.65 9.75 -0.98
C ALA A 41 -2.01 8.87 0.09
N TYR A 42 -2.54 7.65 0.31
CA TYR A 42 -1.94 6.65 1.18
C TYR A 42 -0.57 6.20 0.69
N TRP A 43 -0.45 5.90 -0.61
CA TRP A 43 0.82 5.53 -1.24
C TRP A 43 1.85 6.68 -1.10
N GLU A 44 1.47 7.90 -1.46
CA GLU A 44 2.33 9.07 -1.35
C GLU A 44 2.81 9.31 0.09
N ALA A 45 1.89 9.23 1.08
CA ALA A 45 2.24 9.41 2.49
C ALA A 45 3.29 8.39 2.97
N ASN A 46 3.22 7.15 2.47
CA ASN A 46 4.23 6.14 2.77
C ASN A 46 5.56 6.40 2.07
N MET A 47 5.53 6.87 0.82
CA MET A 47 6.77 7.22 0.09
C MET A 47 7.48 8.42 0.72
N GLU A 48 6.76 9.40 1.26
CA GLU A 48 7.34 10.55 1.98
C GLU A 48 8.14 10.13 3.23
N LEU A 49 7.81 8.98 3.84
CA LEU A 49 8.56 8.46 5.00
C LEU A 49 9.95 7.94 4.64
N ILE A 50 10.21 7.65 3.36
CA ILE A 50 11.48 7.09 2.88
C ILE A 50 12.57 8.17 2.78
N ASP A 51 12.20 9.43 2.75
CA ASP A 51 13.14 10.54 2.68
C ASP A 51 14.13 10.52 3.86
N ILE A 52 15.36 10.95 3.62
CA ILE A 52 16.43 11.00 4.64
C ILE A 52 16.01 11.84 5.84
N ILE A 53 15.27 12.90 5.60
CA ILE A 53 14.68 13.76 6.63
C ILE A 53 13.20 13.90 6.29
N PRO A 54 12.37 12.94 6.70
CA PRO A 54 10.94 13.00 6.41
C PRO A 54 10.30 14.17 7.19
N GLU A 55 9.38 14.86 6.56
CA GLU A 55 8.64 15.95 7.20
C GLU A 55 7.83 15.43 8.40
N PHE A 56 7.38 14.20 8.35
CA PHE A 56 6.74 13.47 9.44
C PHE A 56 7.67 12.40 10.02
N ASN A 57 8.10 12.59 11.28
CA ASN A 57 8.99 11.65 11.97
C ASN A 57 8.21 10.64 12.81
N LEU A 58 8.19 9.38 12.41
CA LEU A 58 7.57 8.29 13.19
C LEU A 58 8.34 7.93 14.46
N TYR A 59 9.61 8.34 14.57
CA TYR A 59 10.53 8.00 15.66
C TYR A 59 10.79 9.20 16.60
N GLU A 60 9.81 10.12 16.72
CA GLU A 60 9.90 11.28 17.59
C GLU A 60 10.09 10.83 19.06
N GLU A 61 11.22 11.21 19.66
CA GLU A 61 11.57 10.78 21.04
C GLU A 61 10.68 11.41 22.10
N PHE A 62 10.25 12.65 21.90
CA PHE A 62 9.45 13.40 22.86
C PHE A 62 7.95 13.14 22.73
N TRP A 63 7.51 12.57 21.62
CA TRP A 63 6.11 12.21 21.39
C TRP A 63 6.01 10.87 20.67
N ARG A 64 6.27 9.81 21.41
CA ARG A 64 6.29 8.45 20.84
C ARG A 64 4.92 7.99 20.43
N ILE A 65 4.85 7.42 19.24
CA ILE A 65 3.67 6.70 18.76
C ILE A 65 3.75 5.26 19.27
N TYR A 66 2.80 4.88 20.12
CA TYR A 66 2.72 3.53 20.68
C TYR A 66 1.80 2.67 19.83
N THR A 67 2.28 1.50 19.46
CA THR A 67 1.51 0.48 18.74
C THR A 67 1.83 -0.90 19.31
N LYS A 68 0.96 -1.87 19.03
CA LYS A 68 1.25 -3.26 19.38
C LYS A 68 2.34 -3.76 18.42
N THR A 69 3.45 -4.22 18.97
CA THR A 69 4.55 -4.88 18.25
C THR A 69 4.69 -6.29 18.76
N ASP A 70 4.72 -7.26 17.87
CA ASP A 70 5.11 -8.64 18.20
C ASP A 70 6.63 -8.72 18.27
N VAL A 71 7.14 -9.59 19.15
CA VAL A 71 8.59 -9.83 19.25
C VAL A 71 8.97 -10.82 18.16
N ILE A 72 9.56 -10.30 17.10
CA ILE A 72 10.04 -11.06 15.94
C ILE A 72 11.53 -10.80 15.72
N PRO A 73 12.25 -11.68 15.00
CA PRO A 73 13.67 -11.46 14.72
C PRO A 73 13.94 -10.16 13.97
N PRO A 74 15.15 -9.62 14.01
CA PRO A 74 15.55 -8.55 13.10
C PRO A 74 15.41 -8.97 11.64
N GLN A 75 15.35 -7.98 10.74
CA GLN A 75 15.36 -8.19 9.30
C GLN A 75 16.68 -8.82 8.84
N TYR A 76 16.60 -9.68 7.83
CA TYR A 76 17.72 -10.35 7.20
C TYR A 76 17.89 -9.92 5.74
N PHE A 77 19.12 -9.62 5.36
CA PHE A 77 19.49 -9.31 3.97
C PHE A 77 20.55 -10.31 3.51
N SER A 78 20.28 -11.00 2.40
CA SER A 78 21.25 -11.94 1.81
C SER A 78 22.44 -11.19 1.20
N ALA A 79 23.55 -11.89 0.98
CA ALA A 79 24.76 -11.28 0.40
C ALA A 79 24.55 -10.71 -1.01
N ASP A 80 23.61 -11.28 -1.77
CA ASP A 80 23.31 -10.88 -3.14
C ASP A 80 22.11 -9.93 -3.25
N SER A 81 21.43 -9.62 -2.12
CA SER A 81 20.31 -8.69 -2.09
C SER A 81 20.76 -7.25 -2.37
N LYS A 82 19.87 -6.49 -3.01
CA LYS A 82 20.10 -5.06 -3.25
C LYS A 82 18.97 -4.26 -2.60
N VAL A 83 19.34 -3.37 -1.71
CA VAL A 83 18.40 -2.52 -0.97
C VAL A 83 18.78 -1.06 -1.15
N ASN A 84 17.83 -0.25 -1.64
CA ASN A 84 18.06 1.17 -1.85
C ASN A 84 16.82 2.00 -1.47
N ALA A 85 16.98 2.97 -0.56
CA ALA A 85 15.91 3.87 -0.12
C ALA A 85 14.62 3.12 0.28
N CYS A 86 14.69 2.29 1.33
CA CYS A 86 13.57 1.49 1.81
C CYS A 86 13.40 1.60 3.32
N ILE A 87 12.15 1.52 3.78
CA ILE A 87 11.81 1.21 5.18
C ILE A 87 11.46 -0.27 5.22
N VAL A 88 12.10 -1.02 6.13
CA VAL A 88 11.94 -2.49 6.21
C VAL A 88 11.61 -2.88 7.64
N GLY A 89 10.50 -3.58 7.81
CA GLY A 89 10.03 -4.08 9.11
C GLY A 89 10.82 -5.29 9.62
N ASP A 90 10.72 -5.54 10.92
CA ASP A 90 11.35 -6.67 11.58
C ASP A 90 10.86 -8.02 11.01
N GLY A 91 11.69 -9.05 11.11
CA GLY A 91 11.37 -10.40 10.61
C GLY A 91 11.32 -10.53 9.09
N THR A 92 11.62 -9.47 8.35
CA THR A 92 11.63 -9.50 6.89
C THR A 92 12.91 -10.13 6.37
N GLU A 93 12.78 -10.97 5.35
CA GLU A 93 13.89 -11.64 4.67
C GLU A 93 13.97 -11.16 3.21
N VAL A 94 15.12 -10.57 2.83
CA VAL A 94 15.33 -10.05 1.47
C VAL A 94 16.44 -10.81 0.80
N TYR A 95 16.11 -11.56 -0.23
CA TYR A 95 17.03 -12.27 -1.11
C TYR A 95 17.08 -11.63 -2.52
N GLY A 96 16.12 -10.77 -2.85
CA GLY A 96 15.98 -10.07 -4.13
C GLY A 96 16.46 -8.62 -4.09
N GLU A 97 15.82 -7.78 -4.90
CA GLU A 97 16.10 -6.36 -5.01
C GLU A 97 14.87 -5.54 -4.58
N ILE A 98 15.07 -4.55 -3.70
CA ILE A 98 14.03 -3.62 -3.26
C ILE A 98 14.54 -2.18 -3.38
N SER A 99 13.71 -1.29 -3.90
CA SER A 99 14.04 0.13 -4.02
C SER A 99 12.81 1.02 -3.86
N ASN A 100 13.02 2.18 -3.22
CA ASN A 100 11.99 3.19 -2.98
C ASN A 100 10.66 2.58 -2.50
N SER A 101 10.71 1.74 -1.47
CA SER A 101 9.58 0.92 -1.03
C SER A 101 9.48 0.83 0.48
N VAL A 102 8.24 0.66 0.96
CA VAL A 102 7.94 0.39 2.37
C VAL A 102 7.55 -1.07 2.51
N ILE A 103 8.34 -1.83 3.26
CA ILE A 103 8.19 -3.27 3.45
C ILE A 103 7.80 -3.53 4.91
N GLY A 104 6.68 -4.16 5.11
CA GLY A 104 6.14 -4.52 6.42
C GLY A 104 6.94 -5.62 7.12
N ALA A 105 6.46 -6.02 8.29
CA ALA A 105 7.09 -7.05 9.11
C ALA A 105 6.84 -8.46 8.56
N GLY A 106 7.83 -9.35 8.67
CA GLY A 106 7.71 -10.76 8.28
C GLY A 106 7.51 -11.00 6.78
N VAL A 107 7.86 -10.04 5.94
CA VAL A 107 7.79 -10.19 4.47
C VAL A 107 8.96 -11.02 3.97
N VAL A 108 8.72 -11.86 2.97
CA VAL A 108 9.77 -12.62 2.29
C VAL A 108 9.86 -12.17 0.83
N ILE A 109 11.05 -11.69 0.43
CA ILE A 109 11.37 -11.32 -0.96
C ILE A 109 12.37 -12.34 -1.48
N GLU A 110 11.92 -13.27 -2.31
CA GLU A 110 12.76 -14.37 -2.80
C GLU A 110 13.78 -13.93 -3.86
N GLU A 111 14.72 -14.81 -4.20
CA GLU A 111 15.80 -14.57 -5.17
C GLU A 111 15.29 -14.07 -6.53
N GLY A 112 15.94 -13.04 -7.06
CA GLY A 112 15.61 -12.48 -8.37
C GLY A 112 14.28 -11.70 -8.40
N ALA A 113 13.55 -11.66 -7.29
CA ALA A 113 12.39 -10.78 -7.19
C ALA A 113 12.85 -9.31 -7.13
N VAL A 114 12.06 -8.42 -7.75
CA VAL A 114 12.33 -6.97 -7.80
C VAL A 114 11.09 -6.22 -7.36
N VAL A 115 11.23 -5.37 -6.35
CA VAL A 115 10.14 -4.54 -5.81
C VAL A 115 10.55 -3.08 -5.87
N THR A 116 9.77 -2.27 -6.57
CA THR A 116 10.06 -0.84 -6.74
C THR A 116 8.81 0.01 -6.48
N ASN A 117 8.99 1.20 -5.90
CA ASN A 117 7.93 2.19 -5.68
C ASN A 117 6.67 1.61 -5.00
N SER A 118 6.82 0.65 -4.08
CA SER A 118 5.70 -0.16 -3.61
C SER A 118 5.59 -0.22 -2.09
N ILE A 119 4.38 -0.49 -1.63
CA ILE A 119 4.07 -0.79 -0.23
C ILE A 119 3.71 -2.26 -0.16
N ILE A 120 4.50 -3.03 0.60
CA ILE A 120 4.25 -4.46 0.85
C ILE A 120 3.95 -4.62 2.34
N MET A 121 2.73 -5.01 2.68
CA MET A 121 2.31 -5.16 4.08
C MET A 121 2.75 -6.50 4.68
N ASN A 122 2.49 -6.67 5.97
CA ASN A 122 3.04 -7.76 6.79
C ASN A 122 2.76 -9.17 6.24
N ASN A 123 3.70 -10.09 6.52
CA ASN A 123 3.57 -11.53 6.23
C ASN A 123 3.30 -11.87 4.75
N THR A 124 3.63 -10.97 3.84
CA THR A 124 3.48 -11.17 2.39
C THR A 124 4.72 -11.89 1.84
N VAL A 125 4.50 -12.78 0.88
CA VAL A 125 5.57 -13.53 0.20
C VAL A 125 5.61 -13.17 -1.27
N ILE A 126 6.76 -12.65 -1.70
CA ILE A 126 7.06 -12.35 -3.10
C ILE A 126 8.00 -13.43 -3.62
N LYS A 127 7.47 -14.29 -4.48
CA LYS A 127 8.20 -15.45 -5.00
C LYS A 127 9.27 -15.07 -6.01
N LYS A 128 10.13 -16.04 -6.26
CA LYS A 128 11.28 -15.95 -7.15
C LYS A 128 10.96 -15.28 -8.48
N GLY A 129 11.79 -14.30 -8.85
CA GLY A 129 11.72 -13.63 -10.15
C GLY A 129 10.50 -12.73 -10.37
N ALA A 130 9.61 -12.58 -9.39
CA ALA A 130 8.48 -11.67 -9.51
C ALA A 130 8.94 -10.21 -9.59
N LYS A 131 8.22 -9.40 -10.38
CA LYS A 131 8.53 -7.97 -10.55
C LYS A 131 7.32 -7.14 -10.15
N ILE A 132 7.51 -6.25 -9.20
CA ILE A 132 6.46 -5.43 -8.63
C ILE A 132 6.83 -3.97 -8.77
N GLU A 133 5.98 -3.24 -9.46
CA GLU A 133 6.14 -1.81 -9.68
C GLU A 133 4.86 -1.09 -9.21
N LYS A 134 5.05 0.00 -8.43
CA LYS A 134 4.01 0.94 -8.01
C LYS A 134 2.72 0.24 -7.51
N SER A 135 2.89 -0.58 -6.47
CA SER A 135 1.83 -1.45 -5.96
C SER A 135 1.58 -1.21 -4.46
N ILE A 136 0.35 -1.44 -4.05
CA ILE A 136 -0.04 -1.59 -2.63
C ILE A 136 -0.50 -3.03 -2.45
N ILE A 137 0.29 -3.82 -1.75
CA ILE A 137 0.00 -5.23 -1.47
C ILE A 137 -0.30 -5.38 0.01
N ALA A 138 -1.52 -5.80 0.33
CA ALA A 138 -1.99 -5.96 1.70
C ALA A 138 -1.33 -7.16 2.41
N GLU A 139 -1.74 -7.41 3.64
CA GLU A 139 -1.15 -8.45 4.50
C GLU A 139 -1.41 -9.87 3.97
N SER A 140 -0.46 -10.77 4.26
CA SER A 140 -0.60 -12.21 4.01
C SER A 140 -0.90 -12.57 2.54
N VAL A 141 -0.40 -11.78 1.60
CA VAL A 141 -0.53 -12.03 0.16
C VAL A 141 0.61 -12.93 -0.31
N GLU A 142 0.33 -13.81 -1.25
CA GLU A 142 1.33 -14.58 -1.98
C GLU A 142 1.36 -14.14 -3.45
N VAL A 143 2.50 -13.61 -3.92
CA VAL A 143 2.74 -13.29 -5.33
C VAL A 143 3.59 -14.40 -5.93
N GLY A 144 3.05 -15.09 -6.94
CA GLY A 144 3.66 -16.25 -7.56
C GLY A 144 4.93 -15.95 -8.36
N GLU A 145 5.68 -17.00 -8.68
CA GLU A 145 6.95 -16.90 -9.40
C GLU A 145 6.80 -16.17 -10.75
N ASN A 146 7.76 -15.31 -11.06
CA ASN A 146 7.81 -14.55 -12.31
C ASN A 146 6.54 -13.74 -12.63
N ALA A 147 5.67 -13.50 -11.67
CA ALA A 147 4.54 -12.59 -11.86
C ALA A 147 5.04 -11.15 -12.04
N GLU A 148 4.42 -10.39 -12.94
CA GLU A 148 4.80 -9.00 -13.21
C GLU A 148 3.60 -8.08 -12.91
N LEU A 149 3.73 -7.17 -11.95
CA LEU A 149 2.70 -6.23 -11.52
C LEU A 149 3.09 -4.80 -11.90
N GLY A 150 2.10 -4.02 -12.34
CA GLY A 150 2.30 -2.61 -12.73
C GLY A 150 2.79 -2.43 -14.16
N VAL A 151 2.64 -3.46 -15.00
CA VAL A 151 3.02 -3.42 -16.42
C VAL A 151 1.90 -2.81 -17.29
N PHE A 152 2.20 -2.57 -18.57
CA PHE A 152 1.31 -1.98 -19.58
C PHE A 152 1.02 -0.49 -19.40
N GLU A 153 0.41 0.08 -20.42
CA GLU A 153 -0.08 1.46 -20.42
C GLU A 153 -1.23 1.60 -19.40
N GLU A 154 -1.34 2.79 -18.83
CA GLU A 154 -2.38 3.08 -17.84
C GLU A 154 -3.76 3.17 -18.50
N ALA A 155 -4.77 2.56 -17.88
CA ALA A 155 -6.18 2.66 -18.29
C ALA A 155 -7.04 2.93 -17.04
N GLU A 156 -8.20 3.57 -17.25
CA GLU A 156 -9.15 3.85 -16.17
C GLU A 156 -9.73 2.54 -15.62
N ASN A 157 -9.84 2.44 -14.29
CA ASN A 157 -10.42 1.25 -13.66
C ASN A 157 -11.92 1.16 -13.93
N LYS A 158 -12.38 0.00 -14.42
CA LYS A 158 -13.78 -0.24 -14.79
C LYS A 158 -14.72 -0.45 -13.60
N TYR A 159 -14.19 -0.86 -12.45
CA TYR A 159 -14.99 -1.16 -11.26
C TYR A 159 -15.23 0.08 -10.39
N LYS A 160 -14.15 0.76 -9.98
CA LYS A 160 -14.20 1.97 -9.14
C LYS A 160 -13.11 2.96 -9.57
N PRO A 161 -13.33 3.72 -10.65
CA PRO A 161 -12.30 4.56 -11.25
C PRO A 161 -11.74 5.64 -10.32
N LYS A 162 -12.56 6.14 -9.38
CA LYS A 162 -12.14 7.14 -8.39
C LYS A 162 -11.31 6.55 -7.24
N VAL A 163 -11.34 5.24 -7.06
CA VAL A 163 -10.62 4.53 -5.98
C VAL A 163 -9.33 3.94 -6.51
N TYR A 164 -9.41 3.17 -7.60
CA TYR A 164 -8.28 2.48 -8.20
C TYR A 164 -7.72 3.31 -9.36
N SER A 165 -6.81 4.22 -9.04
CA SER A 165 -6.28 5.22 -9.95
C SER A 165 -4.79 5.48 -9.67
N GLY A 166 -4.17 6.41 -10.41
CA GLY A 166 -2.79 6.83 -10.21
C GLY A 166 -1.74 5.79 -10.61
N GLY A 167 -2.10 4.84 -11.47
CA GLY A 167 -1.22 3.78 -11.93
C GLY A 167 -0.95 2.67 -10.90
N LEU A 168 -1.67 2.66 -9.78
CA LEU A 168 -1.45 1.71 -8.69
C LEU A 168 -2.05 0.33 -9.00
N VAL A 169 -1.32 -0.72 -8.62
CA VAL A 169 -1.86 -2.08 -8.47
C VAL A 169 -2.22 -2.30 -7.01
N THR A 170 -3.45 -2.70 -6.73
CA THR A 170 -3.92 -2.91 -5.35
C THR A 170 -4.32 -4.37 -5.16
N ILE A 171 -3.64 -5.04 -4.22
CA ILE A 171 -3.91 -6.45 -3.88
C ILE A 171 -4.44 -6.51 -2.45
N GLY A 172 -5.64 -7.07 -2.29
CA GLY A 172 -6.29 -7.22 -0.98
C GLY A 172 -5.67 -8.34 -0.12
N GLU A 173 -5.96 -8.26 1.18
CA GLU A 173 -5.43 -9.19 2.19
C GLU A 173 -5.72 -10.66 1.86
N GLY A 174 -4.74 -11.54 2.13
CA GLY A 174 -4.84 -12.98 1.93
C GLY A 174 -5.00 -13.43 0.48
N SER A 175 -4.82 -12.53 -0.48
CA SER A 175 -4.91 -12.86 -1.91
C SER A 175 -3.74 -13.74 -2.35
N VAL A 176 -4.00 -14.56 -3.37
CA VAL A 176 -2.96 -15.36 -4.03
C VAL A 176 -2.92 -15.00 -5.50
N ILE A 177 -1.76 -14.60 -5.98
CA ILE A 177 -1.50 -14.27 -7.38
C ILE A 177 -0.73 -15.44 -8.01
N PRO A 178 -1.22 -16.03 -9.09
CA PRO A 178 -0.54 -17.16 -9.75
C PRO A 178 0.82 -16.78 -10.33
N ALA A 179 1.64 -17.79 -10.58
CA ALA A 179 2.91 -17.64 -11.27
C ALA A 179 2.75 -17.22 -12.74
N ASN A 180 3.73 -16.50 -13.27
CA ASN A 180 3.86 -16.09 -14.68
C ASN A 180 2.72 -15.21 -15.23
N VAL A 181 1.92 -14.58 -14.38
CA VAL A 181 0.88 -13.64 -14.80
C VAL A 181 1.42 -12.23 -14.95
N LYS A 182 0.80 -11.44 -15.83
CA LYS A 182 1.09 -10.02 -16.02
C LYS A 182 -0.12 -9.19 -15.67
N ILE A 183 0.06 -8.26 -14.75
CA ILE A 183 -1.01 -7.42 -14.21
C ILE A 183 -0.73 -5.97 -14.55
N GLY A 184 -1.70 -5.31 -15.17
CA GLY A 184 -1.64 -3.92 -15.58
C GLY A 184 -1.80 -2.94 -14.43
N LYS A 185 -1.95 -1.67 -14.77
CA LYS A 185 -2.11 -0.54 -13.82
C LYS A 185 -3.57 -0.27 -13.50
N ASN A 186 -3.83 0.44 -12.40
CA ASN A 186 -5.18 0.75 -11.90
C ASN A 186 -6.05 -0.52 -11.73
N VAL A 187 -5.44 -1.57 -11.20
CA VAL A 187 -6.06 -2.88 -11.00
C VAL A 187 -6.34 -3.10 -9.53
N ALA A 188 -7.45 -3.76 -9.23
CA ALA A 188 -7.78 -4.26 -7.90
C ALA A 188 -8.00 -5.77 -7.92
N ILE A 189 -7.30 -6.49 -7.05
CA ILE A 189 -7.48 -7.93 -6.87
C ILE A 189 -7.77 -8.19 -5.39
N VAL A 190 -8.89 -8.88 -5.10
CA VAL A 190 -9.26 -9.31 -3.76
C VAL A 190 -9.65 -10.78 -3.81
N GLY A 191 -9.03 -11.58 -2.96
CA GLY A 191 -9.28 -13.01 -2.85
C GLY A 191 -8.26 -13.87 -3.62
N LYS A 192 -8.37 -15.17 -3.45
CA LYS A 192 -7.49 -16.15 -4.09
C LYS A 192 -7.85 -16.29 -5.55
N THR A 193 -6.87 -16.05 -6.42
CA THR A 193 -7.01 -16.19 -7.85
C THR A 193 -6.25 -17.40 -8.38
N THR A 194 -6.64 -17.90 -9.54
CA THR A 194 -6.01 -19.03 -10.24
C THR A 194 -5.59 -18.61 -11.64
N ALA A 195 -4.81 -19.41 -12.34
CA ALA A 195 -4.40 -19.09 -13.70
C ALA A 195 -5.60 -18.88 -14.66
N GLU A 196 -6.75 -19.47 -14.37
CA GLU A 196 -7.97 -19.33 -15.17
C GLU A 196 -8.59 -17.92 -15.09
N ASP A 197 -8.26 -17.17 -14.04
CA ASP A 197 -8.73 -15.77 -13.86
C ASP A 197 -7.96 -14.76 -14.73
N TYR A 198 -6.89 -15.21 -15.37
CA TYR A 198 -6.00 -14.38 -16.19
C TYR A 198 -5.99 -14.88 -17.64
N PRO A 199 -6.91 -14.43 -18.49
CA PRO A 199 -6.91 -14.79 -19.90
C PRO A 199 -5.53 -14.56 -20.54
N ASP A 200 -4.98 -15.58 -21.18
CA ASP A 200 -3.62 -15.54 -21.75
C ASP A 200 -2.50 -15.17 -20.73
N GLY A 201 -2.74 -15.38 -19.43
CA GLY A 201 -1.84 -14.99 -18.36
C GLY A 201 -1.80 -13.48 -18.08
N ILE A 202 -2.81 -12.74 -18.50
CA ILE A 202 -2.84 -11.28 -18.44
C ILE A 202 -4.11 -10.79 -17.72
N LEU A 203 -3.93 -9.82 -16.82
CA LEU A 203 -4.99 -8.93 -16.34
C LEU A 203 -4.67 -7.52 -16.85
N ALA A 204 -5.45 -7.04 -17.79
CA ALA A 204 -5.20 -5.75 -18.42
C ALA A 204 -5.37 -4.58 -17.44
N SER A 205 -4.75 -3.43 -17.75
CA SER A 205 -4.94 -2.21 -16.96
C SER A 205 -6.41 -1.81 -16.87
N GLY A 206 -6.81 -1.37 -15.70
CA GLY A 206 -8.19 -0.96 -15.41
C GLY A 206 -9.16 -2.10 -15.08
N GLU A 207 -8.74 -3.35 -15.15
CA GLU A 207 -9.58 -4.50 -14.76
C GLU A 207 -9.55 -4.72 -13.24
N SER A 208 -10.50 -5.55 -12.74
CA SER A 208 -10.52 -5.93 -11.31
C SER A 208 -11.05 -7.35 -11.13
N ILE A 209 -10.48 -8.06 -10.16
CA ILE A 209 -10.96 -9.36 -9.70
C ILE A 209 -11.33 -9.21 -8.23
N ILE A 210 -12.64 -9.27 -7.92
CA ILE A 210 -13.16 -9.09 -6.55
C ILE A 210 -13.99 -10.32 -6.19
N ARG A 211 -13.56 -11.06 -5.16
CA ARG A 211 -14.19 -12.29 -4.67
C ARG A 211 -14.56 -12.22 -3.20
#